data_3dec64f4d41ea2ef6b2c9a533197e0a8
#
_entry.id   3dec64f4d41ea2ef6b2c9a533197e0a8
#
_cell.length_a   1.000
_cell.length_b   1.000
_cell.length_c   1.000
_cell.angle_alpha   90.00
_cell.angle_beta   90.00
_cell.angle_gamma   90.00
#
_symmetry.space_group_name_H-M   'P 1'
#
loop_
_entity.id
_entity.type
_entity.pdbx_description
1 polymer ?
#
loop_
_entity_poly.entity_id
_entity_poly.type
_entity_poly.pdbx_seq_one_letter_code
_entity_poly.pdbx_strand_id
1 'polypeptide(L)'
;MTRSRAASDGTPSALMSTYYAQRASAGLIIAEGTHPTAAGRLGPGVPGLHSDAHRRGWSRVADAVHDAGGRIFVQLMHAGRLAHPSFLPDGVYPVAPSAIAARAEVYTADGRRLAVRPQQLTGAQTLTIVEDFARSAERAMAAGLDGVEIHAANGYLLHQFLAENTNLRTDNWGGSNEGRIRLTVDVVRAVAAAIGPHRVGLRISPGNRFGDVIDHDPHTTYTSLVQELAQEELAYLHLVEAGNADLDDRIRGLWPSALVVSPTLSRPDDVTKVGAADAWLRRGADLIAFGRGFLANPDFVERIRRGAPLNAPEPIGIYGGDHRGYTDYPTLEQAHTVRT
;
A
#
# COMPACT_ATOMS: atom_id res chain seq x y z
N MET A 1 3.51 4.85 1.26
CA MET A 1 2.61 6.02 0.99
C MET A 1 2.97 6.57 -0.39
N THR A 2 1.99 6.75 -1.26
CA THR A 2 2.16 7.26 -2.63
C THR A 2 2.88 8.61 -2.64
N ARG A 3 3.87 8.77 -3.53
CA ARG A 3 4.67 9.98 -3.70
C ARG A 3 4.60 10.55 -5.12
N SER A 4 4.12 9.73 -6.09
CA SER A 4 3.82 10.14 -7.48
C SER A 4 5.01 10.76 -8.22
N ARG A 5 6.16 10.12 -8.21
CA ARG A 5 7.38 10.56 -8.94
C ARG A 5 7.90 9.56 -9.97
N ALA A 6 7.07 8.60 -10.34
CA ALA A 6 7.34 7.80 -11.52
C ALA A 6 7.15 8.62 -12.81
N ALA A 7 7.74 8.18 -13.89
CA ALA A 7 7.53 8.75 -15.22
C ALA A 7 6.06 8.66 -15.66
N SER A 8 5.71 9.35 -16.75
CA SER A 8 4.33 9.41 -17.25
C SER A 8 3.75 8.03 -17.59
N ASP A 9 4.59 7.08 -18.00
CA ASP A 9 4.23 5.69 -18.27
C ASP A 9 4.17 4.80 -17.03
N GLY A 10 4.54 5.32 -15.83
CA GLY A 10 4.63 4.58 -14.59
C GLY A 10 6.00 3.95 -14.31
N THR A 11 7.00 4.18 -15.15
CA THR A 11 8.38 3.70 -14.90
C THR A 11 8.99 4.41 -13.69
N PRO A 12 9.51 3.68 -12.68
CA PRO A 12 10.22 4.28 -11.55
C PRO A 12 11.40 5.16 -11.98
N SER A 13 11.44 6.39 -11.46
CA SER A 13 12.45 7.38 -11.80
C SER A 13 13.73 7.25 -10.97
N ALA A 14 14.82 7.91 -11.39
CA ALA A 14 16.05 7.98 -10.60
C ALA A 14 15.84 8.65 -9.23
N LEU A 15 14.92 9.61 -9.13
CA LEU A 15 14.56 10.22 -7.85
C LEU A 15 13.97 9.20 -6.87
N MET A 16 13.22 8.19 -7.35
CA MET A 16 12.72 7.12 -6.51
C MET A 16 13.85 6.24 -5.96
N SER A 17 14.86 5.94 -6.77
CA SER A 17 16.05 5.20 -6.30
C SER A 17 16.75 5.96 -5.17
N THR A 18 17.02 7.24 -5.35
CA THR A 18 17.62 8.09 -4.30
C THR A 18 16.73 8.14 -3.04
N TYR A 19 15.43 8.34 -3.19
CA TYR A 19 14.48 8.47 -2.08
C TYR A 19 14.44 7.21 -1.20
N TYR A 20 14.35 6.04 -1.82
CA TYR A 20 14.30 4.78 -1.08
C TYR A 20 15.67 4.42 -0.47
N ALA A 21 16.78 4.63 -1.19
CA ALA A 21 18.13 4.43 -0.66
C ALA A 21 18.42 5.29 0.58
N GLN A 22 17.99 6.56 0.60
CA GLN A 22 18.11 7.43 1.77
C GLN A 22 17.42 6.88 3.03
N ARG A 23 16.47 5.96 2.88
CA ARG A 23 15.66 5.37 3.96
C ARG A 23 16.01 3.91 4.25
N ALA A 24 17.14 3.44 3.73
CA ALA A 24 17.60 2.05 3.87
C ALA A 24 17.89 1.63 5.31
N SER A 25 18.00 2.58 6.26
CA SER A 25 18.14 2.29 7.70
C SER A 25 16.87 1.69 8.35
N ALA A 26 15.73 1.68 7.65
CA ALA A 26 14.53 0.96 8.09
C ALA A 26 14.77 -0.55 8.08
N GLY A 27 14.16 -1.28 9.03
CA GLY A 27 14.20 -2.75 9.01
C GLY A 27 13.57 -3.34 7.74
N LEU A 28 12.53 -2.68 7.22
CA LEU A 28 11.91 -2.98 5.92
C LEU A 28 11.32 -1.69 5.33
N ILE A 29 11.58 -1.44 4.06
CA ILE A 29 10.88 -0.42 3.28
C ILE A 29 9.69 -1.08 2.58
N ILE A 30 8.46 -0.59 2.80
CA ILE A 30 7.31 -0.90 1.97
C ILE A 30 7.13 0.28 1.01
N ALA A 31 7.37 0.06 -0.27
CA ALA A 31 7.29 1.09 -1.29
C ALA A 31 5.86 1.62 -1.48
N GLU A 32 5.72 2.66 -2.27
CA GLU A 32 4.41 3.24 -2.59
C GLU A 32 3.54 2.28 -3.41
N GLY A 33 2.21 2.52 -3.37
CA GLY A 33 1.25 1.74 -4.15
C GLY A 33 1.61 1.71 -5.64
N THR A 34 1.76 0.50 -6.16
CA THR A 34 2.28 0.20 -7.50
C THR A 34 1.25 -0.63 -8.25
N HIS A 35 0.81 -0.15 -9.41
CA HIS A 35 -0.29 -0.82 -10.11
C HIS A 35 0.18 -2.07 -10.86
N PRO A 36 -0.52 -3.22 -10.66
CA PRO A 36 -0.19 -4.49 -11.32
C PRO A 36 -0.65 -4.55 -12.77
N THR A 37 -1.52 -3.63 -13.19
CA THR A 37 -2.03 -3.49 -14.57
C THR A 37 -2.22 -2.02 -14.90
N ALA A 38 -2.37 -1.71 -16.20
CA ALA A 38 -2.68 -0.35 -16.62
C ALA A 38 -4.01 0.16 -16.04
N ALA A 39 -5.03 -0.70 -15.93
CA ALA A 39 -6.34 -0.38 -15.37
C ALA A 39 -6.29 -0.10 -13.85
N GLY A 40 -5.26 -0.61 -13.17
CA GLY A 40 -5.07 -0.43 -11.73
C GLY A 40 -4.45 0.89 -11.30
N ARG A 41 -4.11 1.76 -12.25
CA ARG A 41 -3.42 3.03 -11.98
C ARG A 41 -4.29 3.98 -11.15
N LEU A 42 -3.70 4.56 -10.09
CA LEU A 42 -4.39 5.51 -9.19
C LEU A 42 -4.35 6.95 -9.70
N GLY A 43 -3.29 7.34 -10.42
CA GLY A 43 -3.12 8.71 -10.87
C GLY A 43 -1.78 8.97 -11.56
N PRO A 44 -1.55 10.22 -12.00
CA PRO A 44 -0.28 10.61 -12.63
C PRO A 44 0.91 10.36 -11.69
N GLY A 45 2.02 9.92 -12.27
CA GLY A 45 3.27 9.69 -11.53
C GLY A 45 3.26 8.49 -10.56
N VAL A 46 2.17 7.71 -10.50
CA VAL A 46 2.11 6.47 -9.71
C VAL A 46 2.83 5.36 -10.47
N PRO A 47 3.76 4.61 -9.82
CA PRO A 47 4.52 3.58 -10.50
C PRO A 47 3.69 2.35 -10.85
N GLY A 48 4.09 1.66 -11.91
CA GLY A 48 3.55 0.37 -12.32
C GLY A 48 4.56 -0.77 -12.18
N LEU A 49 4.06 -2.02 -12.31
CA LEU A 49 4.91 -3.21 -12.38
C LEU A 49 4.33 -4.27 -13.32
N HIS A 50 3.88 -3.85 -14.50
CA HIS A 50 3.27 -4.73 -15.51
C HIS A 50 3.99 -4.72 -16.87
N SER A 51 5.13 -4.01 -16.97
CA SER A 51 5.95 -3.95 -18.18
C SER A 51 7.44 -4.16 -17.87
N ASP A 52 8.23 -4.43 -18.90
CA ASP A 52 9.68 -4.54 -18.79
C ASP A 52 10.35 -3.21 -18.43
N ALA A 53 9.79 -2.08 -18.86
CA ALA A 53 10.27 -0.76 -18.46
C ALA A 53 10.09 -0.56 -16.95
N HIS A 54 8.92 -0.93 -16.42
CA HIS A 54 8.67 -0.89 -14.98
C HIS A 54 9.63 -1.79 -14.21
N ARG A 55 9.80 -3.05 -14.66
CA ARG A 55 10.74 -3.99 -14.03
C ARG A 55 12.16 -3.42 -13.96
N ARG A 56 12.69 -2.87 -15.08
CA ARG A 56 14.00 -2.23 -15.10
C ARG A 56 14.08 -0.99 -14.19
N GLY A 57 12.99 -0.23 -14.09
CA GLY A 57 12.89 0.90 -13.16
C GLY A 57 12.99 0.46 -11.71
N TRP A 58 12.25 -0.57 -11.34
CA TRP A 58 12.29 -1.16 -9.99
C TRP A 58 13.62 -1.85 -9.68
N SER A 59 14.32 -2.45 -10.67
CA SER A 59 15.66 -3.00 -10.47
C SER A 59 16.63 -1.93 -9.97
N ARG A 60 16.65 -0.75 -10.61
CA ARG A 60 17.49 0.37 -10.14
C ARG A 60 17.14 0.84 -8.73
N VAL A 61 15.87 0.76 -8.35
CA VAL A 61 15.44 1.09 -6.97
C VAL A 61 15.94 0.03 -5.99
N ALA A 62 15.77 -1.25 -6.31
CA ALA A 62 16.22 -2.37 -5.48
C ALA A 62 17.73 -2.32 -5.27
N ASP A 63 18.51 -2.19 -6.36
CA ASP A 63 19.97 -2.08 -6.32
C ASP A 63 20.40 -0.94 -5.38
N ALA A 64 19.83 0.25 -5.54
CA ALA A 64 20.18 1.42 -4.72
C ALA A 64 19.86 1.23 -3.22
N VAL A 65 18.76 0.53 -2.89
CA VAL A 65 18.41 0.21 -1.50
C VAL A 65 19.35 -0.86 -0.93
N HIS A 66 19.67 -1.88 -1.71
CA HIS A 66 20.58 -2.96 -1.30
C HIS A 66 21.99 -2.45 -1.11
N ASP A 67 22.50 -1.59 -2.01
CA ASP A 67 23.82 -0.94 -1.89
C ASP A 67 23.90 -0.10 -0.60
N ALA A 68 22.78 0.45 -0.14
CA ALA A 68 22.66 1.16 1.14
C ALA A 68 22.38 0.23 2.34
N GLY A 69 22.38 -1.10 2.16
CA GLY A 69 22.18 -2.11 3.21
C GLY A 69 20.73 -2.34 3.63
N GLY A 70 19.75 -1.81 2.89
CA GLY A 70 18.32 -1.92 3.21
C GLY A 70 17.64 -3.12 2.56
N ARG A 71 16.34 -3.29 2.87
CA ARG A 71 15.42 -4.26 2.25
C ARG A 71 14.17 -3.54 1.79
N ILE A 72 13.61 -3.97 0.64
CA ILE A 72 12.46 -3.30 0.06
C ILE A 72 11.43 -4.28 -0.52
N PHE A 73 10.18 -4.16 -0.05
CA PHE A 73 8.99 -4.76 -0.65
C PHE A 73 8.25 -3.73 -1.48
N VAL A 74 7.74 -4.12 -2.65
CA VAL A 74 6.85 -3.27 -3.43
C VAL A 74 5.40 -3.54 -3.05
N GLN A 75 4.60 -2.48 -2.85
CA GLN A 75 3.18 -2.62 -2.55
C GLN A 75 2.37 -2.71 -3.85
N LEU A 76 1.79 -3.88 -4.14
CA LEU A 76 0.89 -4.09 -5.28
C LEU A 76 -0.51 -3.57 -4.97
N MET A 77 -0.98 -2.58 -5.71
CA MET A 77 -2.22 -1.86 -5.46
C MET A 77 -2.97 -1.60 -6.76
N HIS A 78 -4.22 -2.03 -6.83
CA HIS A 78 -5.13 -1.71 -7.92
C HIS A 78 -6.16 -0.69 -7.44
N ALA A 79 -6.23 0.48 -8.08
CA ALA A 79 -7.08 1.59 -7.63
C ALA A 79 -8.59 1.28 -7.65
N GLY A 80 -9.01 0.33 -8.49
CA GLY A 80 -10.43 0.01 -8.62
C GLY A 80 -11.24 1.22 -9.08
N ARG A 81 -12.38 1.49 -8.42
CA ARG A 81 -13.27 2.62 -8.71
C ARG A 81 -12.68 4.01 -8.40
N LEU A 82 -11.48 4.07 -7.80
CA LEU A 82 -10.74 5.31 -7.56
C LEU A 82 -9.77 5.65 -8.70
N ALA A 83 -9.68 4.84 -9.75
CA ALA A 83 -9.04 5.22 -11.00
C ALA A 83 -9.93 6.20 -11.79
N HIS A 84 -9.33 6.91 -12.76
CA HIS A 84 -10.07 7.86 -13.60
C HIS A 84 -9.62 7.75 -15.06
N PRO A 85 -10.54 7.83 -16.05
CA PRO A 85 -10.21 7.67 -17.47
C PRO A 85 -9.14 8.63 -17.99
N SER A 86 -9.03 9.85 -17.42
CA SER A 86 -8.09 10.86 -17.88
C SER A 86 -6.60 10.47 -17.79
N PHE A 87 -6.26 9.42 -17.06
CA PHE A 87 -4.89 8.93 -16.92
C PHE A 87 -4.75 7.41 -17.17
N LEU A 88 -5.82 6.76 -17.55
CA LEU A 88 -5.79 5.39 -18.05
C LEU A 88 -5.55 5.38 -19.57
N PRO A 89 -5.03 4.29 -20.14
CA PRO A 89 -4.94 4.15 -21.61
C PRO A 89 -6.31 4.31 -22.28
N ASP A 90 -6.30 4.74 -23.55
CA ASP A 90 -7.52 4.88 -24.34
C ASP A 90 -8.36 3.60 -24.34
N GLY A 91 -9.65 3.76 -24.11
CA GLY A 91 -10.60 2.65 -24.05
C GLY A 91 -10.58 1.85 -22.75
N VAL A 92 -9.67 2.14 -21.81
CA VAL A 92 -9.63 1.51 -20.48
C VAL A 92 -10.45 2.34 -19.50
N TYR A 93 -11.35 1.67 -18.80
CA TYR A 93 -12.20 2.27 -17.78
C TYR A 93 -11.87 1.74 -16.37
N PRO A 94 -12.12 2.53 -15.32
CA PRO A 94 -12.07 2.04 -13.95
C PRO A 94 -12.99 0.82 -13.77
N VAL A 95 -12.52 -0.14 -12.99
CA VAL A 95 -13.25 -1.39 -12.70
C VAL A 95 -13.51 -1.51 -11.21
N ALA A 96 -14.57 -2.24 -10.84
CA ALA A 96 -14.92 -2.47 -9.45
C ALA A 96 -15.75 -3.77 -9.30
N PRO A 97 -15.99 -4.25 -8.06
CA PRO A 97 -16.91 -5.38 -7.85
C PRO A 97 -18.32 -5.09 -8.37
N SER A 98 -18.79 -3.85 -8.25
CA SER A 98 -20.10 -3.40 -8.75
C SER A 98 -19.99 -2.00 -9.38
N ALA A 99 -20.87 -1.65 -10.31
CA ALA A 99 -20.83 -0.40 -11.06
C ALA A 99 -21.33 0.80 -10.22
N ILE A 100 -20.68 1.07 -9.09
CA ILE A 100 -21.02 2.12 -8.12
C ILE A 100 -19.87 3.12 -8.03
N ALA A 101 -20.12 4.38 -8.44
CA ALA A 101 -19.16 5.46 -8.29
C ALA A 101 -18.89 5.76 -6.82
N ALA A 102 -17.63 6.02 -6.46
CA ALA A 102 -17.29 6.52 -5.15
C ALA A 102 -17.78 7.97 -4.99
N ARG A 103 -18.33 8.32 -3.83
CA ARG A 103 -18.60 9.72 -3.46
C ARG A 103 -17.33 10.39 -2.96
N ALA A 104 -16.35 10.47 -3.86
CA ALA A 104 -14.99 10.95 -3.57
C ALA A 104 -14.43 11.69 -4.78
N GLU A 105 -13.46 12.56 -4.53
CA GLU A 105 -12.63 13.16 -5.56
C GLU A 105 -11.36 12.34 -5.78
N VAL A 106 -10.91 12.26 -7.00
CA VAL A 106 -9.65 11.64 -7.43
C VAL A 106 -8.73 12.70 -8.05
N TYR A 107 -7.42 12.50 -7.93
CA TYR A 107 -6.43 13.42 -8.50
C TYR A 107 -6.19 13.06 -9.97
N THR A 108 -6.30 14.08 -10.85
CA THR A 108 -5.98 13.99 -12.26
C THR A 108 -4.91 15.02 -12.63
N ALA A 109 -4.42 14.99 -13.88
CA ALA A 109 -3.48 16.01 -14.36
C ALA A 109 -4.05 17.43 -14.30
N ASP A 110 -5.38 17.56 -14.44
CA ASP A 110 -6.12 18.84 -14.43
C ASP A 110 -6.65 19.22 -13.04
N GLY A 111 -6.18 18.55 -11.99
CA GLY A 111 -6.63 18.76 -10.61
C GLY A 111 -7.60 17.69 -10.12
N ARG A 112 -8.41 18.03 -9.12
CA ARG A 112 -9.38 17.10 -8.53
C ARG A 112 -10.63 16.98 -9.42
N ARG A 113 -11.08 15.74 -9.62
CA ARG A 113 -12.31 15.39 -10.34
C ARG A 113 -13.13 14.41 -9.51
N LEU A 114 -14.43 14.40 -9.68
CA LEU A 114 -15.29 13.37 -9.08
C LEU A 114 -14.94 12.01 -9.68
N ALA A 115 -14.96 10.98 -8.85
CA ALA A 115 -14.83 9.60 -9.32
C ALA A 115 -15.96 9.27 -10.30
N VAL A 116 -15.62 8.56 -11.38
CA VAL A 116 -16.60 8.15 -12.40
C VAL A 116 -17.22 6.80 -12.04
N ARG A 117 -18.38 6.49 -12.62
CA ARG A 117 -19.00 5.17 -12.46
C ARG A 117 -18.10 4.09 -13.10
N PRO A 118 -17.59 3.12 -12.33
CA PRO A 118 -16.72 2.08 -12.87
C PRO A 118 -17.53 1.04 -13.65
N GLN A 119 -16.84 0.23 -14.45
CA GLN A 119 -17.39 -1.00 -14.99
C GLN A 119 -17.34 -2.10 -13.92
N GLN A 120 -18.42 -2.87 -13.83
CA GLN A 120 -18.44 -4.06 -12.99
C GLN A 120 -17.58 -5.16 -13.63
N LEU A 121 -16.66 -5.74 -12.87
CA LEU A 121 -15.88 -6.89 -13.30
C LEU A 121 -16.77 -8.11 -13.52
N THR A 122 -16.63 -8.79 -14.64
CA THR A 122 -17.18 -10.13 -14.83
C THR A 122 -16.39 -11.16 -14.01
N GLY A 123 -16.93 -12.37 -13.81
CA GLY A 123 -16.20 -13.44 -13.12
C GLY A 123 -14.86 -13.78 -13.81
N ALA A 124 -14.81 -13.81 -15.14
CA ALA A 124 -13.59 -14.04 -15.90
C ALA A 124 -12.55 -12.91 -15.70
N GLN A 125 -12.99 -11.65 -15.73
CA GLN A 125 -12.10 -10.51 -15.46
C GLN A 125 -11.60 -10.50 -14.01
N THR A 126 -12.41 -10.98 -13.05
CA THR A 126 -11.97 -11.11 -11.66
C THR A 126 -10.84 -12.14 -11.52
N LEU A 127 -10.90 -13.26 -12.26
CA LEU A 127 -9.80 -14.22 -12.32
C LEU A 127 -8.54 -13.62 -12.99
N THR A 128 -8.71 -12.81 -14.05
CA THR A 128 -7.59 -12.09 -14.66
C THR A 128 -6.87 -11.16 -13.67
N ILE A 129 -7.61 -10.51 -12.75
CA ILE A 129 -7.00 -9.70 -11.69
C ILE A 129 -6.08 -10.55 -10.81
N VAL A 130 -6.51 -11.77 -10.42
CA VAL A 130 -5.67 -12.69 -9.63
C VAL A 130 -4.34 -13.00 -10.35
N GLU A 131 -4.43 -13.34 -11.64
CA GLU A 131 -3.25 -13.60 -12.47
C GLU A 131 -2.34 -12.36 -12.64
N ASP A 132 -2.93 -11.17 -12.77
CA ASP A 132 -2.19 -9.92 -12.91
C ASP A 132 -1.35 -9.60 -11.67
N PHE A 133 -1.90 -9.83 -10.46
CA PHE A 133 -1.13 -9.69 -9.23
C PHE A 133 0.01 -10.70 -9.16
N ALA A 134 -0.22 -11.97 -9.49
CA ALA A 134 0.82 -13.00 -9.52
C ALA A 134 1.94 -12.66 -10.52
N ARG A 135 1.60 -12.30 -11.76
CA ARG A 135 2.58 -11.86 -12.77
C ARG A 135 3.36 -10.61 -12.35
N SER A 136 2.71 -9.69 -11.64
CA SER A 136 3.37 -8.50 -11.12
C SER A 136 4.36 -8.86 -9.99
N ALA A 137 4.01 -9.82 -9.14
CA ALA A 137 4.90 -10.33 -8.10
C ALA A 137 6.13 -11.06 -8.69
N GLU A 138 5.97 -11.87 -9.74
CA GLU A 138 7.09 -12.47 -10.47
C GLU A 138 8.04 -11.39 -11.04
N ARG A 139 7.48 -10.30 -11.61
CA ARG A 139 8.28 -9.16 -12.06
C ARG A 139 9.00 -8.43 -10.93
N ALA A 140 8.40 -8.38 -9.73
CA ALA A 140 9.06 -7.85 -8.54
C ALA A 140 10.32 -8.66 -8.19
N MET A 141 10.23 -9.98 -8.19
CA MET A 141 11.39 -10.85 -7.96
C MET A 141 12.44 -10.71 -9.05
N ALA A 142 12.01 -10.65 -10.33
CA ALA A 142 12.90 -10.43 -11.47
C ALA A 142 13.55 -9.03 -11.48
N ALA A 143 13.01 -8.07 -10.74
CA ALA A 143 13.61 -6.76 -10.51
C ALA A 143 14.59 -6.74 -9.32
N GLY A 144 14.74 -7.83 -8.57
CA GLY A 144 15.61 -7.91 -7.40
C GLY A 144 14.99 -7.39 -6.11
N LEU A 145 13.67 -7.10 -6.07
CA LEU A 145 12.99 -6.72 -4.83
C LEU A 145 12.92 -7.91 -3.85
N ASP A 146 12.90 -7.64 -2.55
CA ASP A 146 12.91 -8.68 -1.51
C ASP A 146 11.55 -9.38 -1.35
N GLY A 147 10.46 -8.74 -1.78
CA GLY A 147 9.11 -9.27 -1.72
C GLY A 147 8.05 -8.27 -2.15
N VAL A 148 6.78 -8.63 -1.92
CA VAL A 148 5.64 -7.78 -2.24
C VAL A 148 4.69 -7.65 -1.05
N GLU A 149 4.01 -6.50 -0.96
CA GLU A 149 2.85 -6.33 -0.09
C GLU A 149 1.59 -6.20 -0.94
N ILE A 150 0.62 -7.08 -0.72
CA ILE A 150 -0.70 -7.01 -1.36
C ILE A 150 -1.55 -5.98 -0.63
N HIS A 151 -2.07 -4.99 -1.35
CA HIS A 151 -2.86 -3.91 -0.75
C HIS A 151 -4.36 -4.21 -0.79
N ALA A 152 -4.91 -4.75 0.30
CA ALA A 152 -6.33 -4.99 0.51
C ALA A 152 -6.96 -4.00 1.51
N ALA A 153 -6.56 -2.72 1.41
CA ALA A 153 -6.87 -1.69 2.40
C ALA A 153 -7.29 -0.36 1.73
N ASN A 154 -7.64 0.62 2.55
CA ASN A 154 -7.74 2.03 2.18
C ASN A 154 -8.61 2.30 0.94
N GLY A 155 -9.71 1.59 0.75
CA GLY A 155 -10.70 1.87 -0.29
C GLY A 155 -10.31 1.44 -1.71
N TYR A 156 -9.20 0.71 -1.91
CA TYR A 156 -8.77 0.22 -3.23
C TYR A 156 -9.44 -1.11 -3.60
N LEU A 157 -9.15 -1.67 -4.77
CA LEU A 157 -9.95 -2.74 -5.39
C LEU A 157 -10.23 -3.92 -4.45
N LEU A 158 -9.22 -4.47 -3.79
CA LEU A 158 -9.44 -5.62 -2.90
C LEU A 158 -10.30 -5.24 -1.70
N HIS A 159 -10.11 -4.04 -1.11
CA HIS A 159 -11.01 -3.53 -0.07
C HIS A 159 -12.45 -3.29 -0.58
N GLN A 160 -12.59 -2.84 -1.85
CA GLN A 160 -13.90 -2.70 -2.48
C GLN A 160 -14.64 -4.04 -2.61
N PHE A 161 -13.93 -5.16 -2.75
CA PHE A 161 -14.55 -6.49 -2.72
C PHE A 161 -14.97 -6.93 -1.32
N LEU A 162 -14.20 -6.56 -0.29
CA LEU A 162 -14.49 -6.91 1.11
C LEU A 162 -15.75 -6.22 1.64
N ALA A 163 -15.99 -4.97 1.25
CA ALA A 163 -16.99 -4.11 1.86
C ALA A 163 -18.38 -4.23 1.20
N GLU A 164 -19.41 -4.29 2.03
CA GLU A 164 -20.79 -4.53 1.61
C GLU A 164 -21.36 -3.40 0.74
N ASN A 165 -21.00 -2.14 1.02
CA ASN A 165 -21.56 -1.01 0.25
C ASN A 165 -20.98 -0.87 -1.15
N THR A 166 -19.87 -1.54 -1.44
CA THR A 166 -19.17 -1.47 -2.74
C THR A 166 -19.30 -2.77 -3.54
N ASN A 167 -19.57 -3.88 -2.86
CA ASN A 167 -19.72 -5.19 -3.47
C ASN A 167 -21.17 -5.69 -3.34
N LEU A 168 -22.01 -5.37 -4.30
CA LEU A 168 -23.39 -5.82 -4.42
C LEU A 168 -23.55 -7.05 -5.34
N ARG A 169 -22.48 -7.82 -5.53
CA ARG A 169 -22.51 -9.01 -6.37
C ARG A 169 -23.31 -10.13 -5.71
N THR A 170 -23.92 -10.97 -6.54
CA THR A 170 -24.70 -12.16 -6.14
C THR A 170 -24.06 -13.46 -6.65
N ASP A 171 -22.87 -13.36 -7.26
CA ASP A 171 -22.08 -14.51 -7.70
C ASP A 171 -21.04 -14.91 -6.64
N ASN A 172 -20.12 -15.81 -7.00
CA ASN A 172 -19.09 -16.34 -6.09
C ASN A 172 -18.14 -15.30 -5.52
N TRP A 173 -18.18 -14.03 -6.01
CA TRP A 173 -17.30 -12.95 -5.59
C TRP A 173 -17.99 -11.91 -4.70
N GLY A 174 -19.21 -12.22 -4.20
CA GLY A 174 -19.99 -11.32 -3.34
C GLY A 174 -21.16 -12.05 -2.69
N GLY A 175 -22.17 -11.31 -2.22
CA GLY A 175 -23.37 -11.83 -1.59
C GLY A 175 -23.15 -12.34 -0.16
N SER A 176 -22.27 -13.29 0.06
CA SER A 176 -21.88 -13.78 1.39
C SER A 176 -20.54 -13.21 1.86
N ASN A 177 -20.21 -13.41 3.12
CA ASN A 177 -18.90 -13.04 3.66
C ASN A 177 -17.76 -13.79 2.94
N GLU A 178 -17.94 -15.11 2.72
CA GLU A 178 -16.99 -15.97 1.99
C GLU A 178 -16.79 -15.49 0.55
N GLY A 179 -17.88 -15.04 -0.11
CA GLY A 179 -17.81 -14.46 -1.45
C GLY A 179 -17.01 -13.15 -1.47
N ARG A 180 -17.22 -12.28 -0.48
CA ARG A 180 -16.51 -10.99 -0.43
C ARG A 180 -15.00 -11.12 -0.15
N ILE A 181 -14.58 -12.05 0.71
CA ILE A 181 -13.16 -12.26 1.02
C ILE A 181 -12.43 -13.03 -0.09
N ARG A 182 -13.13 -13.77 -0.95
CA ARG A 182 -12.58 -14.70 -1.94
C ARG A 182 -11.51 -14.08 -2.82
N LEU A 183 -11.75 -12.91 -3.40
CA LEU A 183 -10.75 -12.28 -4.29
C LEU A 183 -9.43 -12.01 -3.57
N THR A 184 -9.50 -11.51 -2.34
CA THR A 184 -8.27 -11.23 -1.56
C THR A 184 -7.53 -12.53 -1.25
N VAL A 185 -8.25 -13.59 -0.86
CA VAL A 185 -7.67 -14.92 -0.60
C VAL A 185 -7.02 -15.49 -1.86
N ASP A 186 -7.72 -15.46 -2.99
CA ASP A 186 -7.21 -16.01 -4.27
C ASP A 186 -5.99 -15.24 -4.75
N VAL A 187 -5.98 -13.90 -4.62
CA VAL A 187 -4.80 -13.07 -4.95
C VAL A 187 -3.61 -13.44 -4.06
N VAL A 188 -3.82 -13.55 -2.74
CA VAL A 188 -2.75 -13.92 -1.80
C VAL A 188 -2.17 -15.29 -2.14
N ARG A 189 -3.02 -16.29 -2.36
CA ARG A 189 -2.59 -17.64 -2.70
C ARG A 189 -1.85 -17.71 -4.04
N ALA A 190 -2.35 -17.04 -5.06
CA ALA A 190 -1.70 -16.99 -6.36
C ALA A 190 -0.33 -16.31 -6.30
N VAL A 191 -0.21 -15.20 -5.57
CA VAL A 191 1.07 -14.52 -5.37
C VAL A 191 2.02 -15.37 -4.53
N ALA A 192 1.54 -15.99 -3.44
CA ALA A 192 2.37 -16.89 -2.62
C ALA A 192 2.87 -18.11 -3.41
N ALA A 193 2.02 -18.67 -4.26
CA ALA A 193 2.43 -19.77 -5.15
C ALA A 193 3.49 -19.34 -6.17
N ALA A 194 3.42 -18.09 -6.66
CA ALA A 194 4.35 -17.58 -7.66
C ALA A 194 5.75 -17.24 -7.11
N ILE A 195 5.84 -16.68 -5.88
CA ILE A 195 7.10 -16.14 -5.36
C ILE A 195 7.54 -16.70 -4.01
N GLY A 196 6.76 -17.58 -3.42
CA GLY A 196 6.94 -18.11 -2.06
C GLY A 196 6.25 -17.24 -0.99
N PRO A 197 5.56 -17.85 -0.02
CA PRO A 197 4.73 -17.11 0.96
C PRO A 197 5.57 -16.18 1.85
N HIS A 198 6.79 -16.55 2.22
CA HIS A 198 7.69 -15.73 3.05
C HIS A 198 8.14 -14.41 2.40
N ARG A 199 7.75 -14.15 1.15
CA ARG A 199 7.99 -12.90 0.42
C ARG A 199 6.72 -12.10 0.20
N VAL A 200 5.63 -12.49 0.83
CA VAL A 200 4.31 -11.86 0.65
C VAL A 200 3.82 -11.30 1.97
N GLY A 201 3.56 -9.99 2.00
CA GLY A 201 2.80 -9.33 3.05
C GLY A 201 1.39 -9.02 2.58
N LEU A 202 0.45 -8.92 3.49
CA LEU A 202 -0.93 -8.49 3.22
C LEU A 202 -1.27 -7.27 4.07
N ARG A 203 -1.72 -6.17 3.43
CA ARG A 203 -2.19 -4.97 4.14
C ARG A 203 -3.71 -4.90 4.15
N ILE A 204 -4.28 -4.74 5.35
CA ILE A 204 -5.72 -4.57 5.61
C ILE A 204 -5.98 -3.30 6.42
N SER A 205 -7.21 -2.76 6.35
CA SER A 205 -7.63 -1.57 7.11
C SER A 205 -9.10 -1.67 7.52
N PRO A 206 -9.42 -2.50 8.53
CA PRO A 206 -10.80 -2.72 8.98
C PRO A 206 -11.49 -1.40 9.34
N GLY A 207 -12.72 -1.19 8.84
CA GLY A 207 -13.53 -0.01 9.14
C GLY A 207 -13.02 1.32 8.54
N ASN A 208 -11.98 1.30 7.71
CA ASN A 208 -11.45 2.51 7.06
C ASN A 208 -12.40 2.98 5.96
N ARG A 209 -12.81 4.26 6.03
CA ARG A 209 -13.82 4.86 5.12
C ARG A 209 -13.25 5.59 3.91
N PHE A 210 -11.96 5.51 3.68
CA PHE A 210 -11.35 6.18 2.53
C PHE A 210 -11.93 5.64 1.21
N GLY A 211 -12.19 6.52 0.25
CA GLY A 211 -12.78 6.14 -1.04
C GLY A 211 -14.25 5.72 -0.95
N ASP A 212 -15.00 6.22 0.05
CA ASP A 212 -16.42 5.94 0.26
C ASP A 212 -16.72 4.42 0.48
N VAL A 213 -15.77 3.72 1.14
CA VAL A 213 -15.96 2.32 1.56
C VAL A 213 -16.57 2.29 2.95
N ILE A 214 -17.54 1.42 3.17
CA ILE A 214 -18.20 1.21 4.46
C ILE A 214 -18.28 -0.29 4.73
N ASP A 215 -17.52 -0.74 5.72
CA ASP A 215 -17.64 -2.07 6.28
C ASP A 215 -18.76 -2.05 7.33
N HIS A 216 -19.90 -2.70 7.06
CA HIS A 216 -21.00 -2.76 8.02
C HIS A 216 -20.71 -3.74 9.14
N ASP A 217 -20.05 -4.86 8.84
CA ASP A 217 -19.56 -5.83 9.81
C ASP A 217 -18.08 -6.15 9.61
N PRO A 218 -17.19 -5.24 10.01
CA PRO A 218 -15.74 -5.47 9.90
C PRO A 218 -15.27 -6.64 10.78
N HIS A 219 -15.95 -6.94 11.90
CA HIS A 219 -15.61 -8.05 12.76
C HIS A 219 -15.68 -9.39 12.03
N THR A 220 -16.83 -9.71 11.44
CA THR A 220 -17.01 -10.96 10.70
C THR A 220 -16.09 -11.02 9.48
N THR A 221 -16.02 -9.93 8.70
CA THR A 221 -15.25 -9.93 7.45
C THR A 221 -13.76 -10.14 7.70
N TYR A 222 -13.15 -9.37 8.61
CA TYR A 222 -11.70 -9.46 8.82
C TYR A 222 -11.29 -10.65 9.70
N THR A 223 -12.15 -11.11 10.63
CA THR A 223 -11.91 -12.36 11.35
C THR A 223 -11.86 -13.55 10.38
N SER A 224 -12.84 -13.67 9.48
CA SER A 224 -12.88 -14.74 8.48
C SER A 224 -11.69 -14.66 7.51
N LEU A 225 -11.35 -13.47 7.03
CA LEU A 225 -10.20 -13.28 6.13
C LEU A 225 -8.89 -13.72 6.79
N VAL A 226 -8.66 -13.28 8.03
CA VAL A 226 -7.42 -13.60 8.76
C VAL A 226 -7.36 -15.09 9.11
N GLN A 227 -8.48 -15.71 9.52
CA GLN A 227 -8.54 -17.14 9.77
C GLN A 227 -8.25 -17.97 8.51
N GLU A 228 -8.81 -17.56 7.35
CA GLU A 228 -8.60 -18.24 6.07
C GLU A 228 -7.13 -18.18 5.62
N LEU A 229 -6.43 -17.08 5.92
CA LEU A 229 -5.05 -16.85 5.51
C LEU A 229 -4.01 -17.21 6.58
N ALA A 230 -4.41 -17.57 7.80
CA ALA A 230 -3.50 -17.88 8.90
C ALA A 230 -2.56 -19.07 8.62
N GLN A 231 -2.92 -19.95 7.68
CA GLN A 231 -2.15 -21.14 7.32
C GLN A 231 -1.19 -20.90 6.13
N GLU A 232 -1.20 -19.70 5.51
CA GLU A 232 -0.44 -19.42 4.30
C GLU A 232 1.03 -19.06 4.56
N GLU A 233 1.47 -19.01 5.83
CA GLU A 233 2.86 -18.71 6.24
C GLU A 233 3.44 -17.43 5.60
N LEU A 234 2.60 -16.39 5.46
CA LEU A 234 3.02 -15.12 4.87
C LEU A 234 4.12 -14.45 5.71
N ALA A 235 4.93 -13.60 5.05
CA ALA A 235 5.96 -12.80 5.72
C ALA A 235 5.37 -11.96 6.86
N TYR A 236 4.22 -11.33 6.63
CA TYR A 236 3.51 -10.55 7.66
C TYR A 236 2.06 -10.23 7.27
N LEU A 237 1.27 -9.92 8.28
CA LEU A 237 0.03 -9.14 8.14
C LEU A 237 0.30 -7.69 8.53
N HIS A 238 -0.13 -6.72 7.71
CA HIS A 238 0.02 -5.29 7.98
C HIS A 238 -1.36 -4.67 8.28
N LEU A 239 -1.61 -4.43 9.55
CA LEU A 239 -2.85 -3.84 10.04
C LEU A 239 -2.76 -2.31 10.08
N VAL A 240 -3.66 -1.63 9.40
CA VAL A 240 -3.95 -0.21 9.67
C VAL A 240 -4.96 -0.17 10.80
N GLU A 241 -4.55 0.34 11.95
CA GLU A 241 -5.43 0.48 13.10
C GLU A 241 -6.66 1.34 12.75
N ALA A 242 -7.85 0.80 12.98
CA ALA A 242 -9.11 1.46 12.63
C ALA A 242 -9.86 2.05 13.84
N GLY A 243 -9.25 2.02 15.02
CA GLY A 243 -9.86 2.52 16.26
C GLY A 243 -10.87 1.54 16.90
N ASN A 244 -10.85 0.27 16.50
CA ASN A 244 -11.62 -0.80 17.11
C ASN A 244 -10.66 -1.78 17.80
N ALA A 245 -10.39 -1.53 19.08
CA ALA A 245 -9.39 -2.28 19.86
C ALA A 245 -9.73 -3.77 19.96
N ASP A 246 -11.01 -4.13 20.10
CA ASP A 246 -11.45 -5.54 20.23
C ASP A 246 -11.18 -6.33 18.94
N LEU A 247 -11.43 -5.71 17.79
CA LEU A 247 -11.13 -6.32 16.49
C LEU A 247 -9.62 -6.43 16.26
N ASP A 248 -8.87 -5.39 16.61
CA ASP A 248 -7.41 -5.38 16.49
C ASP A 248 -6.77 -6.49 17.34
N ASP A 249 -7.21 -6.66 18.59
CA ASP A 249 -6.74 -7.74 19.49
C ASP A 249 -7.18 -9.12 18.98
N ARG A 250 -8.37 -9.23 18.42
CA ARG A 250 -8.86 -10.45 17.78
C ARG A 250 -7.99 -10.84 16.58
N ILE A 251 -7.66 -9.88 15.71
CA ILE A 251 -6.77 -10.10 14.56
C ILE A 251 -5.39 -10.56 15.04
N ARG A 252 -4.80 -9.89 16.05
CA ARG A 252 -3.52 -10.30 16.62
C ARG A 252 -3.58 -11.75 17.15
N GLY A 253 -4.62 -12.09 17.87
CA GLY A 253 -4.78 -13.43 18.44
C GLY A 253 -4.96 -14.55 17.41
N LEU A 254 -5.47 -14.24 16.24
CA LEU A 254 -5.67 -15.19 15.12
C LEU A 254 -4.46 -15.32 14.21
N TRP A 255 -3.63 -14.25 14.11
CA TRP A 255 -2.52 -14.24 13.17
C TRP A 255 -1.24 -14.85 13.78
N PRO A 256 -0.74 -15.99 13.25
CA PRO A 256 0.37 -16.71 13.88
C PRO A 256 1.77 -16.15 13.58
N SER A 257 1.89 -15.36 12.51
CA SER A 257 3.17 -14.83 12.02
C SER A 257 3.38 -13.36 12.41
N ALA A 258 4.37 -12.70 11.83
CA ALA A 258 4.67 -11.31 12.12
C ALA A 258 3.50 -10.37 11.84
N LEU A 259 3.21 -9.47 12.78
CA LEU A 259 2.22 -8.41 12.66
C LEU A 259 2.91 -7.05 12.56
N VAL A 260 2.74 -6.39 11.41
CA VAL A 260 3.10 -4.98 11.22
C VAL A 260 1.89 -4.13 11.54
N VAL A 261 2.03 -3.08 12.34
CA VAL A 261 0.93 -2.16 12.63
C VAL A 261 1.25 -0.75 12.16
N SER A 262 0.32 -0.14 11.45
CA SER A 262 0.30 1.30 11.18
C SER A 262 -0.69 1.96 12.17
N PRO A 263 -0.21 2.50 13.31
CA PRO A 263 -1.09 3.11 14.30
C PRO A 263 -1.85 4.29 13.71
N THR A 264 -3.11 4.46 14.11
CA THR A 264 -3.89 5.65 13.78
C THR A 264 -3.36 6.85 14.56
N LEU A 265 -3.30 8.00 13.93
CA LEU A 265 -2.93 9.24 14.61
C LEU A 265 -4.05 9.62 15.58
N SER A 266 -3.72 9.74 16.87
CA SER A 266 -4.63 10.30 17.86
C SER A 266 -4.90 11.79 17.58
N ARG A 267 -3.96 12.47 16.89
CA ARG A 267 -4.05 13.86 16.43
C ARG A 267 -3.46 14.00 15.03
N PRO A 268 -4.01 14.86 14.16
CA PRO A 268 -3.49 15.07 12.80
C PRO A 268 -2.04 15.57 12.74
N ASP A 269 -1.57 16.22 13.79
CA ASP A 269 -0.24 16.81 13.96
C ASP A 269 0.78 15.85 14.63
N ASP A 270 0.34 14.74 15.20
CA ASP A 270 1.24 13.71 15.74
C ASP A 270 1.90 12.90 14.62
N VAL A 271 2.89 13.51 13.96
CA VAL A 271 3.67 12.85 12.90
C VAL A 271 4.57 11.74 13.43
N THR A 272 4.80 11.69 14.74
CA THR A 272 5.78 10.78 15.34
C THR A 272 5.23 9.39 15.58
N LYS A 273 3.98 9.28 15.99
CA LYS A 273 3.34 8.01 16.41
C LYS A 273 4.18 7.16 17.38
N VAL A 274 5.25 7.70 17.95
CA VAL A 274 6.20 6.89 18.75
C VAL A 274 5.52 6.36 20.01
N GLY A 275 4.72 7.17 20.71
CA GLY A 275 3.97 6.70 21.87
C GLY A 275 2.92 5.63 21.53
N ALA A 276 2.26 5.75 20.40
CA ALA A 276 1.34 4.72 19.89
C ALA A 276 2.09 3.46 19.46
N ALA A 277 3.31 3.61 18.92
CA ALA A 277 4.18 2.48 18.55
C ALA A 277 4.51 1.62 19.77
N ASP A 278 4.96 2.24 20.87
CA ASP A 278 5.27 1.52 22.11
C ASP A 278 4.06 0.78 22.69
N ALA A 279 2.88 1.39 22.59
CA ALA A 279 1.64 0.74 23.04
C ALA A 279 1.35 -0.51 22.21
N TRP A 280 1.51 -0.45 20.88
CA TRP A 280 1.30 -1.60 19.99
C TRP A 280 2.34 -2.71 20.16
N LEU A 281 3.61 -2.36 20.39
CA LEU A 281 4.66 -3.35 20.69
C LEU A 281 4.30 -4.14 21.97
N ARG A 282 3.78 -3.45 23.02
CA ARG A 282 3.29 -4.14 24.22
C ARG A 282 2.05 -5.01 23.99
N ARG A 283 1.22 -4.70 22.98
CA ARG A 283 0.06 -5.49 22.55
C ARG A 283 0.43 -6.65 21.61
N GLY A 284 1.71 -6.82 21.30
CA GLY A 284 2.21 -7.94 20.50
C GLY A 284 2.35 -7.65 19.01
N ALA A 285 2.42 -6.39 18.59
CA ALA A 285 2.92 -6.06 17.25
C ALA A 285 4.42 -6.37 17.18
N ASP A 286 4.87 -6.94 16.08
CA ASP A 286 6.28 -7.25 15.84
C ASP A 286 7.03 -6.08 15.20
N LEU A 287 6.33 -5.32 14.35
CA LEU A 287 6.86 -4.18 13.62
C LEU A 287 5.85 -3.01 13.59
N ILE A 288 6.37 -1.79 13.55
CA ILE A 288 5.54 -0.58 13.42
C ILE A 288 5.84 0.13 12.09
N ALA A 289 4.79 0.41 11.33
CA ALA A 289 4.89 1.13 10.07
C ALA A 289 4.72 2.64 10.26
N PHE A 290 5.73 3.40 9.85
CA PHE A 290 5.72 4.85 9.86
C PHE A 290 5.61 5.41 8.43
N GLY A 291 4.66 6.29 8.20
CA GLY A 291 4.47 6.97 6.91
C GLY A 291 5.04 8.39 6.92
N ARG A 292 4.25 9.37 7.38
CA ARG A 292 4.57 10.80 7.27
C ARG A 292 5.85 11.19 8.00
N GLY A 293 6.08 10.66 9.20
CA GLY A 293 7.31 10.92 9.96
C GLY A 293 8.55 10.47 9.20
N PHE A 294 8.51 9.26 8.61
CA PHE A 294 9.61 8.72 7.84
C PHE A 294 9.79 9.38 6.47
N LEU A 295 8.72 10.01 5.93
CA LEU A 295 8.77 10.78 4.70
C LEU A 295 9.74 11.98 4.81
N ALA A 296 9.64 12.75 5.89
CA ALA A 296 10.42 13.96 6.12
C ALA A 296 11.79 13.72 6.79
N ASN A 297 12.05 12.50 7.22
CA ASN A 297 13.26 12.16 7.95
C ASN A 297 13.94 10.94 7.34
N PRO A 298 14.90 11.12 6.42
CA PRO A 298 15.63 10.00 5.82
C PRO A 298 16.34 9.14 6.88
N ASP A 299 16.81 9.76 7.96
CA ASP A 299 17.45 9.16 9.13
C ASP A 299 16.50 8.94 10.32
N PHE A 300 15.20 8.66 10.05
CA PHE A 300 14.14 8.56 11.06
C PHE A 300 14.47 7.58 12.19
N VAL A 301 15.02 6.41 11.86
CA VAL A 301 15.42 5.39 12.84
C VAL A 301 16.44 5.95 13.82
N GLU A 302 17.45 6.66 13.32
CA GLU A 302 18.50 7.25 14.16
C GLU A 302 17.95 8.40 15.01
N ARG A 303 17.07 9.23 14.46
CA ARG A 303 16.41 10.30 15.23
C ARG A 303 15.60 9.75 16.39
N ILE A 304 14.81 8.69 16.17
CA ILE A 304 14.07 8.04 17.27
C ILE A 304 15.03 7.46 18.32
N ARG A 305 16.08 6.73 17.89
CA ARG A 305 17.06 6.14 18.80
C ARG A 305 17.73 7.18 19.71
N ARG A 306 18.00 8.37 19.18
CA ARG A 306 18.65 9.47 19.93
C ARG A 306 17.66 10.41 20.62
N GLY A 307 16.35 10.23 20.45
CA GLY A 307 15.37 11.21 20.92
C GLY A 307 15.55 12.60 20.26
N ALA A 308 16.05 12.62 19.01
CA ALA A 308 16.36 13.86 18.30
C ALA A 308 15.13 14.48 17.64
N PRO A 309 15.11 15.81 17.40
CA PRO A 309 14.00 16.47 16.73
C PRO A 309 13.74 15.93 15.34
N LEU A 310 12.45 15.83 14.95
CA LEU A 310 12.03 15.41 13.61
C LEU A 310 11.80 16.62 12.72
N ASN A 311 12.12 16.47 11.42
CA ASN A 311 11.70 17.42 10.39
C ASN A 311 10.18 17.30 10.20
N ALA A 312 9.50 18.43 10.00
CA ALA A 312 8.10 18.45 9.59
C ALA A 312 7.97 18.11 8.09
N PRO A 313 6.95 17.34 7.69
CA PRO A 313 6.68 17.14 6.27
C PRO A 313 6.25 18.44 5.61
N GLU A 314 6.85 18.78 4.47
CA GLU A 314 6.41 19.89 3.63
C GLU A 314 5.04 19.57 3.02
N PRO A 315 4.02 20.41 3.20
CA PRO A 315 2.70 20.19 2.59
C PRO A 315 2.77 20.17 1.05
N ILE A 316 3.62 21.03 0.48
CA ILE A 316 3.89 21.10 -0.96
C ILE A 316 4.92 20.03 -1.29
N GLY A 317 4.65 19.20 -2.30
CA GLY A 317 5.58 18.14 -2.71
C GLY A 317 5.37 16.79 -2.04
N ILE A 318 4.31 16.61 -1.25
CA ILE A 318 3.92 15.26 -0.79
C ILE A 318 3.60 14.37 -1.99
N TYR A 319 2.87 14.87 -2.98
CA TYR A 319 2.50 14.15 -4.20
C TYR A 319 3.02 14.86 -5.44
N GLY A 320 3.73 14.13 -6.31
CA GLY A 320 4.29 14.67 -7.55
C GLY A 320 5.40 15.71 -7.34
N GLY A 321 5.83 16.37 -8.39
CA GLY A 321 6.92 17.36 -8.39
C GLY A 321 8.29 16.76 -8.62
N ASP A 322 9.32 17.51 -8.23
CA ASP A 322 10.74 17.18 -8.38
C ASP A 322 11.37 16.65 -7.06
N HIS A 323 12.62 16.99 -6.81
CA HIS A 323 13.36 16.60 -5.60
C HIS A 323 12.87 17.29 -4.32
N ARG A 324 12.17 18.42 -4.44
CA ARG A 324 11.72 19.24 -3.29
C ARG A 324 10.62 18.52 -2.52
N GLY A 325 10.75 18.50 -1.18
CA GLY A 325 9.87 17.73 -0.30
C GLY A 325 9.91 16.22 -0.55
N TYR A 326 10.98 15.72 -1.20
CA TYR A 326 11.17 14.32 -1.54
C TYR A 326 12.56 13.80 -1.14
N THR A 327 13.63 14.28 -1.78
CA THR A 327 14.99 13.82 -1.52
C THR A 327 15.88 14.87 -0.84
N ASP A 328 15.34 16.06 -0.57
CA ASP A 328 16.05 17.23 -0.03
C ASP A 328 15.89 17.43 1.49
N TYR A 329 15.14 16.54 2.17
CA TYR A 329 15.06 16.61 3.63
C TYR A 329 16.40 16.34 4.29
N PRO A 330 16.87 17.22 5.21
CA PRO A 330 18.19 17.08 5.83
C PRO A 330 18.20 15.95 6.86
N THR A 331 19.32 15.22 6.90
CA THR A 331 19.66 14.35 8.03
C THR A 331 20.10 15.19 9.25
N LEU A 332 20.25 14.56 10.42
CA LEU A 332 20.79 15.23 11.61
C LEU A 332 22.16 15.84 11.37
N GLU A 333 23.04 15.12 10.69
CA GLU A 333 24.39 15.59 10.37
C GLU A 333 24.37 16.83 9.49
N GLN A 334 23.56 16.79 8.41
CA GLN A 334 23.40 17.93 7.49
C GLN A 334 22.77 19.14 8.18
N ALA A 335 21.80 18.94 9.08
CA ALA A 335 21.16 20.03 9.82
C ALA A 335 22.12 20.72 10.83
N HIS A 336 23.14 20.02 11.33
CA HIS A 336 24.18 20.61 12.19
C HIS A 336 25.18 21.44 11.37
N THR A 337 25.55 20.98 10.17
CA THR A 337 26.54 21.67 9.31
C THR A 337 26.03 23.01 8.80
N VAL A 338 24.72 23.21 8.64
CA VAL A 338 24.12 24.49 8.19
C VAL A 338 24.02 25.53 9.32
N ARG A 339 24.20 25.15 10.57
CA ARG A 339 24.12 26.04 11.75
C ARG A 339 25.48 26.50 12.28
N THR A 340 26.57 25.96 11.75
CA THR A 340 27.95 26.38 12.01
C THR A 340 28.50 27.22 10.84
#